data_6252ac6c85f616133620f57a61a05354
#
_entry.id   6252ac6c85f616133620f57a61a05354
#
_cell.length_a   1.000
_cell.length_b   1.000
_cell.length_c   1.000
_cell.angle_alpha   90.00
_cell.angle_beta   90.00
_cell.angle_gamma   90.00
#
_symmetry.space_group_name_H-M   'P 1'
#
loop_
_entity.id
_entity.type
_entity.pdbx_description
1 polymer ?
#
loop_
_entity_poly.entity_id
_entity_poly.type
_entity_poly.pdbx_seq_one_letter_code
_entity_poly.pdbx_strand_id
1 'polypeptide(L)'
;MSFAPKTAPFSGKINAVTLGTGDKAIVIGGQNVLPFYTFDAPIENAPKVGLEISDLAASWDYAGLSEFYAGCASMADYAKKAESCDDCDFICLNFVGADPNGENRSVADCVADAKAVAEVVTKPIVVLGCKNLEKDAELFSAIAEALQGKNVLFMSAKNENYKNVGASVVLASGQKVGAETADDINLAKQLNIMLKGLNVSLDNVVMDIGTAAVGYGYEYAASTLDRIRLAALAQGDTDLQTPILATVCNDVWGVKEATASVEDEPAWGCREERAISMEVATAVADLTGGADAVVLRHPASAATVKKFIAELI
;
A
#
# COMPACT_ATOMS: atom_id res chain seq x y z
N MET A 1 -0.49 32.34 -34.50
CA MET A 1 0.50 31.80 -33.54
C MET A 1 -0.15 30.61 -32.88
N SER A 2 0.46 29.43 -32.94
CA SER A 2 -0.02 28.28 -32.17
C SER A 2 0.31 28.52 -30.70
N PHE A 3 -0.67 28.33 -29.81
CA PHE A 3 -0.44 28.37 -28.38
C PHE A 3 0.45 27.18 -28.01
N ALA A 4 1.61 27.44 -27.40
CA ALA A 4 2.44 26.41 -26.80
C ALA A 4 2.34 26.58 -25.28
N PRO A 5 1.74 25.61 -24.56
CA PRO A 5 1.69 25.67 -23.10
C PRO A 5 3.10 25.65 -22.53
N LYS A 6 3.33 26.44 -21.48
CA LYS A 6 4.59 26.41 -20.75
C LYS A 6 4.55 25.20 -19.82
N THR A 7 5.43 24.24 -20.02
CA THR A 7 5.63 23.11 -19.09
C THR A 7 6.49 23.56 -17.90
N ALA A 8 6.22 23.02 -16.73
CA ALA A 8 6.91 23.38 -15.50
C ALA A 8 7.21 22.15 -14.60
N PRO A 9 7.98 21.16 -15.10
CA PRO A 9 8.41 20.05 -14.25
C PRO A 9 9.31 20.60 -13.14
N PHE A 10 9.28 19.91 -11.98
CA PHE A 10 10.15 20.25 -10.87
C PHE A 10 11.58 19.74 -11.09
N SER A 11 12.55 20.36 -10.41
CA SER A 11 13.93 19.87 -10.37
C SER A 11 14.11 18.70 -9.41
N GLY A 12 13.26 18.60 -8.37
CA GLY A 12 13.19 17.45 -7.49
C GLY A 12 12.47 16.28 -8.18
N LYS A 13 12.75 15.07 -7.73
CA LYS A 13 12.16 13.84 -8.30
C LYS A 13 11.83 12.86 -7.16
N ILE A 14 10.71 12.17 -7.27
CA ILE A 14 10.40 11.06 -6.37
C ILE A 14 11.29 9.86 -6.73
N ASN A 15 11.85 9.17 -5.74
CA ASN A 15 12.65 7.97 -5.95
C ASN A 15 11.80 6.89 -6.63
N ALA A 16 12.43 6.12 -7.50
CA ALA A 16 11.79 4.98 -8.13
C ALA A 16 12.12 3.71 -7.35
N VAL A 17 11.12 3.09 -6.74
CA VAL A 17 11.29 1.84 -5.98
C VAL A 17 10.72 0.68 -6.78
N THR A 18 11.58 -0.30 -7.05
CA THR A 18 11.17 -1.52 -7.77
C THR A 18 10.71 -2.58 -6.78
N LEU A 19 9.54 -3.20 -7.03
CA LEU A 19 9.00 -4.33 -6.29
C LEU A 19 8.92 -5.56 -7.19
N GLY A 20 9.13 -6.74 -6.61
CA GLY A 20 9.15 -7.99 -7.37
C GLY A 20 10.40 -8.16 -8.22
N THR A 21 10.41 -9.19 -9.08
CA THR A 21 11.55 -9.58 -9.91
C THR A 21 11.09 -10.00 -11.31
N GLY A 22 12.03 -9.97 -12.28
CA GLY A 22 11.76 -10.39 -13.67
C GLY A 22 10.75 -9.48 -14.38
N ASP A 23 10.04 -10.04 -15.36
CA ASP A 23 9.15 -9.29 -16.26
C ASP A 23 7.86 -8.79 -15.57
N LYS A 24 7.58 -9.28 -14.38
CA LYS A 24 6.42 -8.87 -13.57
C LYS A 24 6.77 -7.84 -12.50
N ALA A 25 8.04 -7.44 -12.38
CA ALA A 25 8.43 -6.36 -11.48
C ALA A 25 7.70 -5.07 -11.84
N ILE A 26 7.31 -4.32 -10.81
CA ILE A 26 6.71 -3.00 -10.97
C ILE A 26 7.61 -1.93 -10.37
N VAL A 27 7.47 -0.69 -10.85
CA VAL A 27 8.12 0.48 -10.28
C VAL A 27 7.06 1.42 -9.75
N ILE A 28 7.25 1.91 -8.52
CA ILE A 28 6.44 2.96 -7.89
C ILE A 28 7.28 4.21 -7.72
N GLY A 29 6.66 5.39 -7.88
CA GLY A 29 7.38 6.68 -7.86
C GLY A 29 8.11 6.97 -9.18
N GLY A 30 9.09 7.86 -9.12
CA GLY A 30 9.93 8.24 -10.26
C GLY A 30 9.51 9.52 -10.98
N GLN A 31 8.39 10.16 -10.62
CA GLN A 31 7.90 11.37 -11.25
C GLN A 31 8.59 12.64 -10.70
N ASN A 32 8.59 13.68 -11.52
CA ASN A 32 9.04 15.04 -11.16
C ASN A 32 7.96 16.11 -11.40
N VAL A 33 6.71 15.67 -11.38
CA VAL A 33 5.51 16.51 -11.49
C VAL A 33 4.55 16.16 -10.35
N LEU A 34 3.57 17.03 -10.11
CA LEU A 34 2.48 16.75 -9.19
C LEU A 34 1.63 15.57 -9.70
N PRO A 35 0.86 14.90 -8.83
CA PRO A 35 0.05 13.76 -9.21
C PRO A 35 -0.85 14.09 -10.42
N PHE A 36 -0.80 13.26 -11.46
CA PHE A 36 -1.57 13.40 -12.71
C PHE A 36 -1.32 14.68 -13.54
N TYR A 37 -0.29 15.48 -13.23
CA TYR A 37 0.07 16.68 -14.02
C TYR A 37 0.89 16.29 -15.27
N THR A 38 0.33 15.43 -16.11
CA THR A 38 0.97 14.91 -17.33
C THR A 38 1.25 15.98 -18.38
N PHE A 39 0.60 17.14 -18.30
CA PHE A 39 0.88 18.31 -19.16
C PHE A 39 2.19 19.02 -18.84
N ASP A 40 2.76 18.83 -17.64
CA ASP A 40 4.06 19.39 -17.28
C ASP A 40 5.23 18.49 -17.67
N ALA A 41 5.09 17.17 -17.46
CA ALA A 41 6.01 16.13 -17.96
C ALA A 41 5.31 14.76 -17.96
N PRO A 42 5.81 13.78 -18.73
CA PRO A 42 5.29 12.42 -18.69
C PRO A 42 5.46 11.78 -17.32
N ILE A 43 4.48 11.01 -16.89
CA ILE A 43 4.54 10.13 -15.72
C ILE A 43 4.90 8.72 -16.23
N GLU A 44 6.19 8.34 -16.09
CA GLU A 44 6.69 7.07 -16.61
C GLU A 44 6.10 5.85 -15.87
N ASN A 45 5.90 5.98 -14.57
CA ASN A 45 5.34 4.94 -13.71
C ASN A 45 3.96 5.38 -13.23
N ALA A 46 2.92 4.94 -13.91
CA ALA A 46 1.54 5.14 -13.44
C ALA A 46 1.36 4.56 -12.03
N PRO A 47 0.53 5.19 -11.17
CA PRO A 47 0.23 4.66 -9.84
C PRO A 47 -0.24 3.20 -9.91
N LYS A 48 0.10 2.42 -8.87
CA LYS A 48 -0.16 0.98 -8.81
C LYS A 48 -1.31 0.65 -7.88
N VAL A 49 -2.05 -0.40 -8.23
CA VAL A 49 -3.17 -0.92 -7.44
C VAL A 49 -2.86 -2.34 -7.01
N GLY A 50 -2.87 -2.59 -5.71
CA GLY A 50 -2.75 -3.93 -5.12
C GLY A 50 -4.06 -4.44 -4.57
N LEU A 51 -4.24 -5.77 -4.57
CA LEU A 51 -5.34 -6.41 -3.88
C LEU A 51 -4.87 -7.05 -2.57
N GLU A 52 -5.61 -6.74 -1.50
CA GLU A 52 -5.42 -7.34 -0.18
C GLU A 52 -5.87 -8.80 -0.17
N ILE A 53 -5.03 -9.65 0.39
CA ILE A 53 -5.34 -11.03 0.76
C ILE A 53 -5.06 -11.17 2.26
N SER A 54 -6.12 -11.27 3.05
CA SER A 54 -6.00 -11.46 4.49
C SER A 54 -5.88 -12.94 4.83
N ASP A 55 -5.12 -13.25 5.88
CA ASP A 55 -5.11 -14.56 6.51
C ASP A 55 -6.44 -14.91 7.21
N LEU A 56 -7.34 -13.91 7.33
CA LEU A 56 -8.73 -14.04 7.77
C LEU A 56 -9.75 -13.83 6.63
N ALA A 57 -9.34 -13.93 5.36
CA ALA A 57 -10.20 -13.66 4.19
C ALA A 57 -11.47 -14.56 4.17
N ALA A 58 -11.41 -15.76 4.73
CA ALA A 58 -12.57 -16.64 4.84
C ALA A 58 -13.71 -16.04 5.69
N SER A 59 -13.45 -15.03 6.52
CA SER A 59 -14.45 -14.31 7.32
C SER A 59 -15.11 -13.15 6.58
N TRP A 60 -14.70 -12.82 5.36
CA TRP A 60 -15.30 -11.74 4.59
C TRP A 60 -16.72 -12.12 4.14
N ASP A 61 -17.71 -11.48 4.76
CA ASP A 61 -19.14 -11.70 4.52
C ASP A 61 -19.71 -10.60 3.60
N TYR A 62 -19.32 -10.64 2.33
CA TYR A 62 -19.78 -9.76 1.25
C TYR A 62 -20.03 -10.59 0.00
N ALA A 63 -21.18 -10.38 -0.64
CA ALA A 63 -21.64 -11.22 -1.75
C ALA A 63 -20.66 -11.25 -2.94
N GLY A 64 -20.20 -10.07 -3.37
CA GLY A 64 -19.26 -9.94 -4.49
C GLY A 64 -17.87 -10.49 -4.15
N LEU A 65 -17.37 -10.34 -2.91
CA LEU A 65 -16.13 -10.98 -2.49
C LEU A 65 -16.28 -12.50 -2.46
N SER A 66 -17.39 -13.00 -1.92
CA SER A 66 -17.67 -14.45 -1.85
C SER A 66 -17.81 -15.06 -3.23
N GLU A 67 -18.43 -14.36 -4.19
CA GLU A 67 -18.53 -14.79 -5.58
C GLU A 67 -17.16 -14.78 -6.27
N PHE A 68 -16.41 -13.69 -6.12
CA PHE A 68 -15.08 -13.57 -6.74
C PHE A 68 -14.11 -14.63 -6.25
N TYR A 69 -14.06 -14.89 -4.94
CA TYR A 69 -13.18 -15.88 -4.32
C TYR A 69 -13.81 -17.26 -4.13
N ALA A 70 -14.89 -17.56 -4.85
CA ALA A 70 -15.56 -18.85 -4.73
C ALA A 70 -14.59 -20.02 -4.98
N GLY A 71 -14.57 -20.98 -4.03
CA GLY A 71 -13.72 -22.16 -4.08
C GLY A 71 -12.30 -21.97 -3.53
N CYS A 72 -11.91 -20.75 -3.12
CA CYS A 72 -10.65 -20.52 -2.44
C CYS A 72 -10.74 -21.03 -0.99
N ALA A 73 -9.70 -21.75 -0.53
CA ALA A 73 -9.65 -22.32 0.81
C ALA A 73 -8.38 -21.92 1.59
N SER A 74 -7.32 -21.51 0.90
CA SER A 74 -6.05 -21.11 1.48
C SER A 74 -5.67 -19.72 1.03
N MET A 75 -4.76 -19.06 1.77
CA MET A 75 -4.22 -17.74 1.38
C MET A 75 -3.59 -17.79 -0.02
N ALA A 76 -2.98 -18.89 -0.40
CA ALA A 76 -2.44 -19.13 -1.74
C ALA A 76 -3.52 -19.18 -2.83
N ASP A 77 -4.69 -19.79 -2.55
CA ASP A 77 -5.81 -19.79 -3.51
C ASP A 77 -6.36 -18.39 -3.72
N TYR A 78 -6.58 -17.65 -2.64
CA TYR A 78 -7.02 -16.24 -2.70
C TYR A 78 -6.03 -15.39 -3.50
N ALA A 79 -4.73 -15.51 -3.21
CA ALA A 79 -3.69 -14.75 -3.91
C ALA A 79 -3.62 -15.07 -5.40
N LYS A 80 -3.70 -16.36 -5.76
CA LYS A 80 -3.74 -16.80 -7.16
C LYS A 80 -4.98 -16.27 -7.88
N LYS A 81 -6.13 -16.24 -7.19
CA LYS A 81 -7.35 -15.68 -7.74
C LYS A 81 -7.25 -14.18 -7.94
N ALA A 82 -6.72 -13.44 -6.96
CA ALA A 82 -6.48 -12.00 -7.07
C ALA A 82 -5.48 -11.66 -8.18
N GLU A 83 -4.43 -12.47 -8.36
CA GLU A 83 -3.47 -12.31 -9.45
C GLU A 83 -4.13 -12.39 -10.83
N SER A 84 -5.21 -13.14 -10.98
CA SER A 84 -5.95 -13.25 -12.24
C SER A 84 -6.78 -12.00 -12.59
N CYS A 85 -6.88 -11.04 -11.67
CA CYS A 85 -7.50 -9.74 -11.92
C CYS A 85 -6.52 -8.86 -12.73
N ASP A 86 -6.94 -8.41 -13.91
CA ASP A 86 -6.13 -7.53 -14.77
C ASP A 86 -5.87 -6.16 -14.11
N ASP A 87 -6.76 -5.72 -13.23
CA ASP A 87 -6.69 -4.46 -12.51
C ASP A 87 -5.80 -4.51 -11.25
N CYS A 88 -5.18 -5.64 -10.97
CA CYS A 88 -4.26 -5.85 -9.85
C CYS A 88 -2.80 -5.81 -10.34
N ASP A 89 -1.99 -4.89 -9.82
CA ASP A 89 -0.55 -4.81 -10.16
C ASP A 89 0.32 -5.63 -9.21
N PHE A 90 -0.09 -5.80 -7.94
CA PHE A 90 0.64 -6.54 -6.91
C PHE A 90 -0.31 -7.16 -5.88
N ILE A 91 0.15 -8.21 -5.19
CA ILE A 91 -0.62 -8.89 -4.14
C ILE A 91 -0.15 -8.39 -2.78
N CYS A 92 -1.09 -8.01 -1.92
CA CYS A 92 -0.81 -7.56 -0.57
C CYS A 92 -1.27 -8.60 0.45
N LEU A 93 -0.33 -9.23 1.14
CA LEU A 93 -0.61 -10.20 2.20
C LEU A 93 -0.81 -9.46 3.51
N ASN A 94 -1.96 -9.60 4.13
CA ASN A 94 -2.32 -8.95 5.38
C ASN A 94 -2.50 -9.99 6.50
N PHE A 95 -1.54 -10.02 7.43
CA PHE A 95 -1.50 -11.00 8.53
C PHE A 95 -2.21 -10.46 9.79
N VAL A 96 -3.45 -10.03 9.64
CA VAL A 96 -4.30 -9.54 10.76
C VAL A 96 -4.47 -10.60 11.84
N GLY A 97 -4.58 -11.88 11.47
CA GLY A 97 -4.73 -13.00 12.39
C GLY A 97 -3.53 -13.26 13.29
N ALA A 98 -2.37 -12.64 13.00
CA ALA A 98 -1.20 -12.72 13.87
C ALA A 98 -1.31 -11.87 15.14
N ASP A 99 -2.30 -10.95 15.24
CA ASP A 99 -2.49 -10.08 16.41
C ASP A 99 -2.63 -10.91 17.70
N PRO A 100 -1.75 -10.68 18.71
CA PRO A 100 -1.85 -11.34 20.01
C PRO A 100 -3.17 -11.09 20.76
N ASN A 101 -3.89 -10.02 20.44
CA ASN A 101 -5.21 -9.71 20.99
C ASN A 101 -6.37 -10.34 20.22
N GLY A 102 -6.09 -10.94 19.05
CA GLY A 102 -7.05 -11.64 18.21
C GLY A 102 -6.78 -13.14 18.17
N GLU A 103 -6.62 -13.69 16.94
CA GLU A 103 -6.38 -15.12 16.72
C GLU A 103 -4.98 -15.57 17.16
N ASN A 104 -4.03 -14.64 17.32
CA ASN A 104 -2.65 -14.90 17.72
C ASN A 104 -1.99 -16.02 16.92
N ARG A 105 -2.18 -16.02 15.61
CA ARG A 105 -1.54 -17.00 14.72
C ARG A 105 -0.02 -17.01 14.91
N SER A 106 0.59 -18.17 14.82
CA SER A 106 2.02 -18.30 14.99
C SER A 106 2.78 -17.67 13.82
N VAL A 107 3.98 -17.13 14.10
CA VAL A 107 4.88 -16.63 13.03
C VAL A 107 5.20 -17.74 12.03
N ALA A 108 5.35 -19.00 12.49
CA ALA A 108 5.63 -20.12 11.62
C ALA A 108 4.50 -20.40 10.62
N ASP A 109 3.22 -20.31 11.04
CA ASP A 109 2.07 -20.48 10.16
C ASP A 109 2.00 -19.34 9.13
N CYS A 110 2.22 -18.09 9.56
CA CYS A 110 2.25 -16.94 8.66
C CYS A 110 3.39 -17.04 7.62
N VAL A 111 4.56 -17.52 8.02
CA VAL A 111 5.69 -17.82 7.11
C VAL A 111 5.33 -18.92 6.11
N ALA A 112 4.64 -19.97 6.56
CA ALA A 112 4.19 -21.04 5.68
C ALA A 112 3.21 -20.53 4.61
N ASP A 113 2.24 -19.68 5.01
CA ASP A 113 1.31 -19.04 4.08
C ASP A 113 2.03 -18.12 3.09
N ALA A 114 2.95 -17.27 3.57
CA ALA A 114 3.71 -16.38 2.70
C ALA A 114 4.53 -17.14 1.65
N LYS A 115 5.15 -18.28 2.03
CA LYS A 115 5.86 -19.17 1.11
C LYS A 115 4.91 -19.79 0.09
N ALA A 116 3.79 -20.33 0.55
CA ALA A 116 2.79 -20.96 -0.33
C ALA A 116 2.26 -19.94 -1.36
N VAL A 117 2.01 -18.70 -0.96
CA VAL A 117 1.65 -17.62 -1.89
C VAL A 117 2.78 -17.35 -2.89
N ALA A 118 4.02 -17.18 -2.42
CA ALA A 118 5.17 -16.86 -3.28
C ALA A 118 5.53 -17.96 -4.28
N GLU A 119 5.00 -19.18 -4.12
CA GLU A 119 5.14 -20.30 -5.07
C GLU A 119 4.09 -20.24 -6.20
N VAL A 120 2.93 -19.62 -5.96
CA VAL A 120 1.80 -19.63 -6.91
C VAL A 120 1.55 -18.32 -7.62
N VAL A 121 2.12 -17.20 -7.11
CA VAL A 121 1.99 -15.87 -7.74
C VAL A 121 3.29 -15.41 -8.37
N THR A 122 3.15 -14.64 -9.44
CA THR A 122 4.27 -14.03 -10.17
C THR A 122 4.32 -12.51 -10.00
N LYS A 123 3.18 -11.89 -9.67
CA LYS A 123 3.09 -10.46 -9.35
C LYS A 123 3.88 -10.14 -8.07
N PRO A 124 4.38 -8.91 -7.91
CA PRO A 124 5.07 -8.49 -6.69
C PRO A 124 4.22 -8.69 -5.43
N ILE A 125 4.89 -8.93 -4.31
CA ILE A 125 4.25 -9.14 -3.02
C ILE A 125 4.56 -7.95 -2.11
N VAL A 126 3.53 -7.46 -1.42
CA VAL A 126 3.61 -6.55 -0.29
C VAL A 126 3.11 -7.30 0.94
N VAL A 127 3.72 -7.08 2.11
CA VAL A 127 3.35 -7.74 3.37
C VAL A 127 2.94 -6.68 4.38
N LEU A 128 1.73 -6.80 4.93
CA LEU A 128 1.24 -6.05 6.07
C LEU A 128 1.28 -6.94 7.32
N GLY A 129 1.62 -6.34 8.45
CA GLY A 129 1.58 -6.98 9.76
C GLY A 129 0.21 -6.85 10.46
N CYS A 130 0.18 -7.25 11.71
CA CYS A 130 -1.01 -7.22 12.56
C CYS A 130 -1.16 -5.94 13.40
N LYS A 131 -0.32 -4.93 13.17
CA LYS A 131 -0.24 -3.66 13.92
C LYS A 131 0.27 -3.80 15.37
N ASN A 132 0.76 -4.97 15.79
CA ASN A 132 1.47 -5.18 17.03
C ASN A 132 2.98 -5.07 16.80
N LEU A 133 3.63 -4.08 17.41
CA LEU A 133 5.02 -3.72 17.13
C LEU A 133 6.04 -4.86 17.33
N GLU A 134 5.88 -5.62 18.41
CA GLU A 134 6.78 -6.73 18.74
C GLU A 134 6.53 -7.93 17.80
N LYS A 135 5.27 -8.26 17.61
CA LYS A 135 4.86 -9.37 16.72
C LYS A 135 5.24 -9.08 15.26
N ASP A 136 5.03 -7.83 14.80
CA ASP A 136 5.37 -7.43 13.44
C ASP A 136 6.88 -7.45 13.19
N ALA A 137 7.69 -7.06 14.16
CA ALA A 137 9.15 -7.13 14.04
C ALA A 137 9.64 -8.59 13.87
N GLU A 138 9.07 -9.53 14.62
CA GLU A 138 9.36 -10.97 14.51
C GLU A 138 8.84 -11.54 13.19
N LEU A 139 7.59 -11.24 12.85
CA LEU A 139 6.90 -11.70 11.64
C LEU A 139 7.63 -11.24 10.37
N PHE A 140 7.95 -9.94 10.28
CA PHE A 140 8.64 -9.38 9.10
C PHE A 140 10.04 -9.96 8.94
N SER A 141 10.79 -10.13 10.04
CA SER A 141 12.11 -10.76 10.00
C SER A 141 12.03 -12.18 9.41
N ALA A 142 11.11 -12.99 9.91
CA ALA A 142 10.97 -14.38 9.50
C ALA A 142 10.46 -14.53 8.05
N ILE A 143 9.48 -13.69 7.63
CA ILE A 143 8.97 -13.72 6.25
C ILE A 143 10.02 -13.15 5.28
N ALA A 144 10.75 -12.09 5.66
CA ALA A 144 11.78 -11.50 4.80
C ALA A 144 12.92 -12.48 4.50
N GLU A 145 13.35 -13.26 5.49
CA GLU A 145 14.31 -14.34 5.31
C GLU A 145 13.74 -15.44 4.39
N ALA A 146 12.48 -15.84 4.65
CA ALA A 146 11.81 -16.90 3.91
C ALA A 146 11.58 -16.58 2.42
N LEU A 147 11.38 -15.30 2.09
CA LEU A 147 11.14 -14.79 0.73
C LEU A 147 12.38 -14.08 0.14
N GLN A 148 13.59 -14.36 0.64
CA GLN A 148 14.80 -13.74 0.13
C GLN A 148 14.93 -13.88 -1.39
N GLY A 149 15.32 -12.78 -2.07
CA GLY A 149 15.43 -12.72 -3.52
C GLY A 149 14.12 -12.42 -4.26
N LYS A 150 12.97 -12.33 -3.59
CA LYS A 150 11.68 -11.99 -4.22
C LYS A 150 11.41 -10.48 -4.31
N ASN A 151 12.24 -9.64 -3.67
CA ASN A 151 12.12 -8.17 -3.65
C ASN A 151 10.74 -7.69 -3.16
N VAL A 152 10.38 -8.15 -1.96
CA VAL A 152 9.10 -7.90 -1.28
C VAL A 152 9.14 -6.58 -0.52
N LEU A 153 8.03 -5.87 -0.42
CA LEU A 153 7.86 -4.70 0.43
C LEU A 153 7.14 -5.08 1.72
N PHE A 154 7.72 -4.71 2.87
CA PHE A 154 7.16 -4.95 4.20
C PHE A 154 6.63 -3.65 4.80
N MET A 155 5.35 -3.58 5.06
CA MET A 155 4.63 -2.43 5.60
C MET A 155 4.20 -2.73 7.04
N SER A 156 4.75 -2.10 8.08
CA SER A 156 5.71 -1.01 8.01
C SER A 156 6.65 -1.02 9.23
N ALA A 157 7.79 -0.36 9.08
CA ALA A 157 8.57 0.07 10.24
C ALA A 157 7.97 1.35 10.82
N LYS A 158 7.91 1.43 12.14
CA LYS A 158 7.50 2.61 12.92
C LYS A 158 8.66 3.14 13.75
N ASN A 159 8.49 4.33 14.33
CA ASN A 159 9.53 4.96 15.15
C ASN A 159 10.06 4.05 16.27
N GLU A 160 9.21 3.18 16.82
CA GLU A 160 9.54 2.31 17.94
C GLU A 160 10.34 1.05 17.52
N ASN A 161 10.09 0.52 16.31
CA ASN A 161 10.67 -0.75 15.84
C ASN A 161 11.58 -0.63 14.60
N TYR A 162 11.80 0.59 14.06
CA TYR A 162 12.56 0.79 12.81
C TYR A 162 13.94 0.15 12.80
N LYS A 163 14.60 0.06 13.95
CA LYS A 163 15.93 -0.58 14.05
C LYS A 163 15.85 -2.06 13.72
N ASN A 164 14.91 -2.75 14.35
CA ASN A 164 14.76 -4.19 14.16
C ASN A 164 14.26 -4.49 12.75
N VAL A 165 13.21 -3.80 12.29
CA VAL A 165 12.63 -4.01 10.97
C VAL A 165 13.61 -3.58 9.86
N GLY A 166 14.22 -2.39 9.96
CA GLY A 166 15.19 -1.91 8.97
C GLY A 166 16.41 -2.82 8.85
N ALA A 167 16.91 -3.33 9.98
CA ALA A 167 18.05 -4.24 9.97
C ALA A 167 17.71 -5.61 9.40
N SER A 168 16.62 -6.25 9.83
CA SER A 168 16.26 -7.61 9.40
C SER A 168 15.71 -7.64 7.98
N VAL A 169 14.83 -6.71 7.63
CA VAL A 169 14.16 -6.70 6.33
C VAL A 169 15.09 -6.20 5.23
N VAL A 170 15.75 -5.05 5.44
CA VAL A 170 16.54 -4.43 4.37
C VAL A 170 17.98 -4.89 4.41
N LEU A 171 18.69 -4.74 5.54
CA LEU A 171 20.13 -5.00 5.56
C LEU A 171 20.46 -6.49 5.52
N ALA A 172 19.70 -7.33 6.21
CA ALA A 172 19.95 -8.77 6.24
C ALA A 172 19.33 -9.51 5.06
N SER A 173 18.11 -9.15 4.65
CA SER A 173 17.34 -9.91 3.65
C SER A 173 17.25 -9.24 2.28
N GLY A 174 17.71 -7.98 2.12
CA GLY A 174 17.72 -7.25 0.85
C GLY A 174 16.34 -6.88 0.33
N GLN A 175 15.32 -6.81 1.20
CA GLN A 175 13.95 -6.50 0.86
C GLN A 175 13.67 -4.99 0.95
N LYS A 176 12.42 -4.56 0.69
CA LYS A 176 11.97 -3.17 0.82
C LYS A 176 11.18 -2.98 2.11
N VAL A 177 11.20 -1.77 2.66
CA VAL A 177 10.53 -1.45 3.92
C VAL A 177 9.63 -0.23 3.79
N GLY A 178 8.44 -0.30 4.37
CA GLY A 178 7.57 0.83 4.60
C GLY A 178 8.03 1.64 5.81
N ALA A 179 7.90 2.95 5.74
CA ALA A 179 8.12 3.88 6.86
C ALA A 179 6.77 4.49 7.23
N GLU A 180 6.15 3.98 8.29
CA GLU A 180 4.78 4.36 8.70
C GLU A 180 4.81 5.44 9.77
N THR A 181 4.04 6.50 9.51
CA THR A 181 3.79 7.58 10.47
C THR A 181 2.33 8.01 10.40
N ALA A 182 1.80 8.60 11.48
CA ALA A 182 0.46 9.18 11.45
C ALA A 182 0.54 10.61 10.91
N ASP A 183 -0.13 10.91 9.82
CA ASP A 183 -0.44 12.23 9.21
C ASP A 183 0.49 13.41 9.59
N ASP A 184 1.79 13.17 9.75
CA ASP A 184 2.78 14.18 10.15
C ASP A 184 4.04 14.12 9.28
N ILE A 185 4.24 15.17 8.48
CA ILE A 185 5.40 15.32 7.59
C ILE A 185 6.74 15.31 8.36
N ASN A 186 6.79 15.85 9.59
CA ASN A 186 8.04 15.89 10.36
C ASN A 186 8.42 14.51 10.87
N LEU A 187 7.42 13.72 11.32
CA LEU A 187 7.65 12.33 11.71
C LEU A 187 8.03 11.47 10.50
N ALA A 188 7.40 11.67 9.32
CA ALA A 188 7.77 10.98 8.08
C ALA A 188 9.22 11.26 7.69
N LYS A 189 9.63 12.53 7.70
CA LYS A 189 11.02 12.92 7.45
C LYS A 189 11.98 12.34 8.48
N GLN A 190 11.61 12.42 9.77
CA GLN A 190 12.44 11.90 10.85
C GLN A 190 12.68 10.40 10.72
N LEU A 191 11.64 9.61 10.42
CA LEU A 191 11.76 8.16 10.25
C LEU A 191 12.66 7.80 9.07
N ASN A 192 12.54 8.50 7.94
CA ASN A 192 13.43 8.33 6.80
C ASN A 192 14.90 8.65 7.15
N ILE A 193 15.15 9.73 7.92
CA ILE A 193 16.50 10.08 8.41
C ILE A 193 17.02 8.97 9.34
N MET A 194 16.19 8.43 10.21
CA MET A 194 16.58 7.36 11.13
C MET A 194 16.92 6.06 10.39
N LEU A 195 16.15 5.69 9.35
CA LEU A 195 16.46 4.55 8.48
C LEU A 195 17.79 4.78 7.72
N LYS A 196 18.03 5.97 7.18
CA LYS A 196 19.34 6.34 6.60
C LYS A 196 20.47 6.20 7.60
N GLY A 197 20.25 6.57 8.87
CA GLY A 197 21.22 6.42 9.97
C GLY A 197 21.59 4.96 10.26
N LEU A 198 20.76 3.99 9.87
CA LEU A 198 21.06 2.57 9.87
C LEU A 198 21.77 2.06 8.60
N ASN A 199 22.11 2.95 7.65
CA ASN A 199 22.60 2.63 6.32
C ASN A 199 21.54 1.96 5.40
N VAL A 200 20.25 2.15 5.66
CA VAL A 200 19.18 1.80 4.73
C VAL A 200 19.12 2.89 3.65
N SER A 201 19.33 2.53 2.37
CA SER A 201 19.13 3.47 1.27
C SER A 201 17.64 3.80 1.12
N LEU A 202 17.31 5.07 0.91
CA LEU A 202 15.93 5.50 0.65
C LEU A 202 15.35 4.96 -0.67
N ASP A 203 16.15 4.38 -1.55
CA ASP A 203 15.69 3.61 -2.71
C ASP A 203 15.05 2.26 -2.33
N ASN A 204 15.15 1.88 -1.05
CA ASN A 204 14.51 0.69 -0.48
C ASN A 204 13.35 1.05 0.47
N VAL A 205 12.97 2.32 0.52
CA VAL A 205 11.95 2.81 1.46
C VAL A 205 10.74 3.35 0.70
N VAL A 206 9.56 3.00 1.18
CA VAL A 206 8.26 3.52 0.75
C VAL A 206 7.58 4.13 1.98
N MET A 207 7.10 5.37 1.89
CA MET A 207 6.37 5.97 3.00
C MET A 207 4.94 5.41 3.10
N ASP A 208 4.47 5.25 4.32
CA ASP A 208 3.07 5.14 4.69
C ASP A 208 2.78 6.26 5.70
N ILE A 209 2.06 7.27 5.27
CA ILE A 209 1.80 8.45 6.11
C ILE A 209 0.52 8.29 6.94
N GLY A 210 -0.07 7.10 6.96
CA GLY A 210 -1.43 6.88 7.37
C GLY A 210 -2.42 7.28 6.26
N THR A 211 -3.54 6.61 6.26
CA THR A 211 -4.69 6.90 5.39
C THR A 211 -5.89 7.06 6.29
N ALA A 212 -6.71 8.05 6.06
CA ALA A 212 -8.01 8.15 6.72
C ALA A 212 -9.10 7.92 5.67
N ALA A 213 -10.06 7.07 5.97
CA ALA A 213 -11.23 6.94 5.11
C ALA A 213 -11.89 8.30 4.91
N VAL A 214 -12.33 8.62 3.69
CA VAL A 214 -12.99 9.88 3.37
C VAL A 214 -14.15 10.11 4.34
N GLY A 215 -14.18 11.27 4.99
CA GLY A 215 -15.14 11.60 6.05
C GLY A 215 -14.63 11.35 7.50
N TYR A 216 -13.45 10.75 7.65
CA TYR A 216 -12.83 10.42 8.94
C TYR A 216 -11.51 11.17 9.19
N GLY A 217 -11.46 12.45 8.89
CA GLY A 217 -10.24 13.25 9.07
C GLY A 217 -9.30 13.19 7.87
N TYR A 218 -9.78 12.79 6.70
CA TYR A 218 -8.98 12.70 5.47
C TYR A 218 -8.28 14.04 5.13
N GLU A 219 -8.82 15.17 5.54
CA GLU A 219 -8.20 16.50 5.38
C GLU A 219 -6.78 16.58 5.97
N TYR A 220 -6.48 15.83 7.02
CA TYR A 220 -5.13 15.73 7.60
C TYR A 220 -4.20 14.94 6.69
N ALA A 221 -4.65 13.79 6.19
CA ALA A 221 -3.90 12.99 5.22
C ALA A 221 -3.64 13.79 3.94
N ALA A 222 -4.66 14.44 3.37
CA ALA A 222 -4.52 15.29 2.19
C ALA A 222 -3.49 16.41 2.39
N SER A 223 -3.56 17.12 3.52
CA SER A 223 -2.58 18.18 3.84
C SER A 223 -1.16 17.64 3.97
N THR A 224 -1.00 16.46 4.54
CA THR A 224 0.32 15.83 4.71
C THR A 224 0.88 15.36 3.38
N LEU A 225 0.06 14.73 2.52
CA LEU A 225 0.43 14.32 1.16
C LEU A 225 0.94 15.52 0.34
N ASP A 226 0.14 16.59 0.27
CA ASP A 226 0.50 17.81 -0.48
C ASP A 226 1.81 18.42 0.00
N ARG A 227 2.00 18.52 1.31
CA ARG A 227 3.21 19.11 1.92
C ARG A 227 4.43 18.24 1.64
N ILE A 228 4.32 16.91 1.71
CA ILE A 228 5.41 15.99 1.38
C ILE A 228 5.78 16.15 -0.09
N ARG A 229 4.80 16.15 -1.00
CA ARG A 229 5.05 16.29 -2.45
C ARG A 229 5.70 17.62 -2.79
N LEU A 230 5.24 18.71 -2.22
CA LEU A 230 5.85 20.04 -2.43
C LEU A 230 7.25 20.12 -1.84
N ALA A 231 7.51 19.56 -0.67
CA ALA A 231 8.85 19.51 -0.09
C ALA A 231 9.80 18.67 -0.96
N ALA A 232 9.36 17.50 -1.40
CA ALA A 232 10.15 16.59 -2.23
C ALA A 232 10.49 17.18 -3.60
N LEU A 233 9.49 17.73 -4.29
CA LEU A 233 9.62 18.18 -5.68
C LEU A 233 10.10 19.61 -5.79
N ALA A 234 9.45 20.58 -5.10
CA ALA A 234 9.74 21.99 -5.26
C ALA A 234 10.93 22.46 -4.42
N GLN A 235 11.09 21.90 -3.20
CA GLN A 235 12.19 22.25 -2.31
C GLN A 235 13.40 21.31 -2.45
N GLY A 236 13.25 20.18 -3.15
CA GLY A 236 14.31 19.18 -3.34
C GLY A 236 14.72 18.47 -2.05
N ASP A 237 13.78 18.31 -1.10
CA ASP A 237 14.04 17.62 0.18
C ASP A 237 14.20 16.10 -0.06
N THR A 238 15.45 15.67 -0.13
CA THR A 238 15.79 14.26 -0.43
C THR A 238 15.31 13.26 0.61
N ASP A 239 15.03 13.69 1.83
CA ASP A 239 14.52 12.82 2.89
C ASP A 239 13.00 12.56 2.76
N LEU A 240 12.32 13.30 1.88
CA LEU A 240 10.90 13.16 1.56
C LEU A 240 10.63 12.69 0.11
N GLN A 241 11.68 12.36 -0.65
CA GLN A 241 11.56 11.90 -2.05
C GLN A 241 11.19 10.42 -2.19
N THR A 242 10.93 9.71 -1.10
CA THR A 242 10.44 8.32 -1.17
C THR A 242 9.00 8.28 -1.69
N PRO A 243 8.61 7.25 -2.47
CA PRO A 243 7.23 7.08 -2.90
C PRO A 243 6.31 6.77 -1.71
N ILE A 244 5.01 6.93 -1.90
CA ILE A 244 3.98 6.72 -0.88
C ILE A 244 3.07 5.57 -1.33
N LEU A 245 2.81 4.62 -0.43
CA LEU A 245 1.80 3.58 -0.59
C LEU A 245 0.73 3.75 0.50
N ALA A 246 -0.53 3.88 0.10
CA ALA A 246 -1.66 4.02 1.00
C ALA A 246 -2.39 2.67 1.18
N THR A 247 -2.54 2.24 2.43
CA THR A 247 -3.20 0.97 2.81
C THR A 247 -4.71 1.18 3.01
N VAL A 248 -5.39 1.69 1.97
CA VAL A 248 -6.82 2.06 1.98
C VAL A 248 -7.73 0.96 2.52
N CYS A 249 -7.41 -0.30 2.21
CA CYS A 249 -8.16 -1.47 2.69
C CYS A 249 -8.27 -1.51 4.22
N ASN A 250 -7.21 -1.13 4.95
CA ASN A 250 -7.21 -1.19 6.41
C ASN A 250 -8.14 -0.15 7.05
N ASP A 251 -8.24 1.02 6.44
CA ASP A 251 -8.98 2.15 7.03
C ASP A 251 -10.45 2.12 6.64
N VAL A 252 -10.75 1.85 5.36
CA VAL A 252 -12.14 1.83 4.88
C VAL A 252 -12.93 0.67 5.46
N TRP A 253 -12.37 -0.54 5.44
CA TRP A 253 -13.08 -1.73 5.94
C TRP A 253 -13.10 -1.85 7.47
N GLY A 254 -12.54 -0.87 8.17
CA GLY A 254 -12.63 -0.71 9.63
C GLY A 254 -13.69 0.27 10.11
N VAL A 255 -14.28 1.10 9.23
CA VAL A 255 -15.24 2.15 9.66
C VAL A 255 -16.69 1.67 9.57
N LYS A 256 -17.55 2.19 10.48
CA LYS A 256 -18.95 1.81 10.58
C LYS A 256 -19.71 2.02 9.27
N GLU A 257 -19.47 3.12 8.57
CA GLU A 257 -20.15 3.49 7.33
C GLU A 257 -19.95 2.49 6.21
N ALA A 258 -18.78 1.82 6.15
CA ALA A 258 -18.53 0.75 5.20
C ALA A 258 -19.07 -0.62 5.67
N THR A 259 -19.08 -0.86 7.00
CA THR A 259 -19.25 -2.23 7.54
C THR A 259 -20.59 -2.48 8.24
N ALA A 260 -21.35 -1.44 8.66
CA ALA A 260 -22.65 -1.62 9.31
C ALA A 260 -23.63 -2.41 8.42
N SER A 261 -24.38 -3.32 9.03
CA SER A 261 -25.39 -4.09 8.35
C SER A 261 -26.54 -3.21 7.81
N VAL A 262 -27.29 -3.75 6.86
CA VAL A 262 -28.50 -3.06 6.34
C VAL A 262 -29.58 -3.04 7.40
N GLU A 263 -29.63 -4.02 8.29
CA GLU A 263 -30.56 -4.11 9.41
C GLU A 263 -30.30 -3.00 10.42
N ASP A 264 -29.03 -2.69 10.73
CA ASP A 264 -28.67 -1.63 11.68
C ASP A 264 -28.84 -0.23 11.09
N GLU A 265 -28.54 -0.07 9.80
CA GLU A 265 -28.57 1.24 9.13
C GLU A 265 -29.30 1.15 7.76
N PRO A 266 -30.62 0.88 7.76
CA PRO A 266 -31.39 0.63 6.51
C PRO A 266 -31.44 1.82 5.57
N ALA A 267 -31.27 3.05 6.07
CA ALA A 267 -31.23 4.26 5.26
C ALA A 267 -29.93 4.40 4.43
N TRP A 268 -28.90 3.62 4.76
CA TRP A 268 -27.60 3.72 4.07
C TRP A 268 -27.46 2.82 2.84
N GLY A 269 -28.48 2.02 2.53
CA GLY A 269 -28.49 1.15 1.36
C GLY A 269 -27.58 -0.09 1.48
N CYS A 270 -27.18 -0.64 0.36
CA CYS A 270 -26.38 -1.87 0.31
C CYS A 270 -25.01 -1.69 0.98
N ARG A 271 -24.68 -2.56 1.93
CA ARG A 271 -23.42 -2.54 2.69
C ARG A 271 -22.20 -2.62 1.78
N GLU A 272 -22.21 -3.56 0.85
CA GLU A 272 -21.08 -3.80 -0.06
C GLU A 272 -20.85 -2.64 -1.03
N GLU A 273 -21.92 -2.08 -1.59
CA GLU A 273 -21.81 -0.90 -2.49
C GLU A 273 -21.27 0.33 -1.76
N ARG A 274 -21.65 0.51 -0.49
CA ARG A 274 -21.10 1.59 0.35
C ARG A 274 -19.61 1.41 0.59
N ALA A 275 -19.20 0.18 0.95
CA ALA A 275 -17.79 -0.14 1.19
C ALA A 275 -16.95 0.07 -0.07
N ILE A 276 -17.40 -0.42 -1.23
CA ILE A 276 -16.76 -0.19 -2.53
C ILE A 276 -16.66 1.31 -2.83
N SER A 277 -17.76 2.05 -2.68
CA SER A 277 -17.79 3.49 -2.99
C SER A 277 -16.84 4.28 -2.09
N MET A 278 -16.77 3.94 -0.80
CA MET A 278 -15.88 4.58 0.15
C MET A 278 -14.40 4.22 -0.12
N GLU A 279 -14.14 2.97 -0.47
CA GLU A 279 -12.79 2.51 -0.84
C GLU A 279 -12.29 3.21 -2.11
N VAL A 280 -13.14 3.32 -3.13
CA VAL A 280 -12.81 4.07 -4.36
C VAL A 280 -12.59 5.54 -4.08
N ALA A 281 -13.48 6.19 -3.32
CA ALA A 281 -13.36 7.61 -3.00
C ALA A 281 -12.07 7.91 -2.23
N THR A 282 -11.72 7.08 -1.24
CA THR A 282 -10.48 7.22 -0.46
C THR A 282 -9.25 6.99 -1.34
N ALA A 283 -9.23 5.92 -2.14
CA ALA A 283 -8.11 5.63 -3.03
C ALA A 283 -7.86 6.73 -4.06
N VAL A 284 -8.91 7.26 -4.69
CA VAL A 284 -8.81 8.37 -5.65
C VAL A 284 -8.29 9.63 -4.96
N ALA A 285 -8.78 9.91 -3.74
CA ALA A 285 -8.32 11.05 -2.96
C ALA A 285 -6.82 10.93 -2.62
N ASP A 286 -6.36 9.76 -2.13
CA ASP A 286 -4.94 9.51 -1.83
C ASP A 286 -4.07 9.63 -3.08
N LEU A 287 -4.49 9.04 -4.20
CA LEU A 287 -3.75 9.10 -5.46
C LEU A 287 -3.62 10.54 -5.98
N THR A 288 -4.69 11.34 -5.89
CA THR A 288 -4.65 12.75 -6.29
C THR A 288 -3.86 13.61 -5.32
N GLY A 289 -3.79 13.25 -4.05
CA GLY A 289 -2.94 13.87 -3.04
C GLY A 289 -1.46 13.53 -3.17
N GLY A 290 -1.13 12.39 -3.78
CA GLY A 290 0.28 12.05 -4.00
C GLY A 290 0.70 10.62 -3.69
N ALA A 291 -0.21 9.72 -3.35
CA ALA A 291 0.13 8.30 -3.25
C ALA A 291 0.55 7.74 -4.62
N ASP A 292 1.59 6.92 -4.65
CA ASP A 292 2.11 6.25 -5.84
C ASP A 292 1.55 4.84 -5.99
N ALA A 293 0.98 4.30 -4.92
CA ALA A 293 0.31 3.02 -4.90
C ALA A 293 -0.79 2.98 -3.83
N VAL A 294 -1.82 2.17 -4.07
CA VAL A 294 -2.90 1.92 -3.11
C VAL A 294 -3.14 0.42 -2.96
N VAL A 295 -3.53 -0.01 -1.75
CA VAL A 295 -3.98 -1.37 -1.47
C VAL A 295 -5.48 -1.35 -1.24
N LEU A 296 -6.21 -2.14 -2.02
CA LEU A 296 -7.67 -2.25 -1.99
C LEU A 296 -8.07 -3.69 -1.66
N ARG A 297 -9.25 -3.87 -1.07
CA ARG A 297 -9.79 -5.20 -0.77
C ARG A 297 -10.68 -5.71 -1.89
N HIS A 298 -11.55 -4.84 -2.44
CA HIS A 298 -12.58 -5.30 -3.36
C HIS A 298 -12.11 -5.19 -4.83
N PRO A 299 -12.24 -6.28 -5.64
CA PRO A 299 -11.86 -6.26 -7.06
C PRO A 299 -12.60 -5.20 -7.89
N ALA A 300 -13.87 -4.90 -7.56
CA ALA A 300 -14.62 -3.84 -8.23
C ALA A 300 -14.06 -2.44 -7.93
N SER A 301 -13.53 -2.23 -6.72
CA SER A 301 -12.80 -1.00 -6.39
C SER A 301 -11.52 -0.88 -7.22
N ALA A 302 -10.75 -1.98 -7.34
CA ALA A 302 -9.55 -2.01 -8.15
C ALA A 302 -9.83 -1.65 -9.62
N ALA A 303 -10.85 -2.26 -10.22
CA ALA A 303 -11.27 -1.96 -11.60
C ALA A 303 -11.63 -0.47 -11.79
N THR A 304 -12.36 0.10 -10.84
CA THR A 304 -12.77 1.51 -10.91
C THR A 304 -11.57 2.45 -10.76
N VAL A 305 -10.68 2.17 -9.80
CA VAL A 305 -9.47 2.99 -9.57
C VAL A 305 -8.49 2.87 -10.75
N LYS A 306 -8.31 1.68 -11.33
CA LYS A 306 -7.46 1.51 -12.53
C LYS A 306 -7.99 2.29 -13.71
N LYS A 307 -9.31 2.29 -13.91
CA LYS A 307 -9.94 3.10 -14.95
C LYS A 307 -9.70 4.59 -14.71
N PHE A 308 -9.87 5.07 -13.48
CA PHE A 308 -9.56 6.46 -13.11
C PHE A 308 -8.11 6.83 -13.44
N ILE A 309 -7.14 5.99 -13.07
CA ILE A 309 -5.72 6.21 -13.38
C ILE A 309 -5.51 6.30 -14.90
N ALA A 310 -6.07 5.35 -15.66
CA ALA A 310 -5.92 5.28 -17.11
C ALA A 310 -6.54 6.47 -17.86
N GLU A 311 -7.56 7.12 -17.31
CA GLU A 311 -8.19 8.31 -17.90
C GLU A 311 -7.37 9.60 -17.66
N LEU A 312 -6.45 9.59 -16.69
CA LEU A 312 -5.65 10.77 -16.30
C LEU A 312 -4.18 10.70 -16.75
N ILE A 313 -3.70 9.54 -17.15
CA ILE A 313 -2.35 9.30 -17.68
C ILE A 313 -2.45 8.72 -19.09
#